data_55c02b9eae807381ba75340371c39ab6
#
_entry.id   55c02b9eae807381ba75340371c39ab6
#
_cell.length_a   1.000
_cell.length_b   1.000
_cell.length_c   1.000
_cell.angle_alpha   90.00
_cell.angle_beta   90.00
_cell.angle_gamma   90.00
#
_symmetry.space_group_name_H-M   'P 1'
#
loop_
_entity.id
_entity.type
_entity.pdbx_description
1 polymer ?
#
loop_
_entity_poly.entity_id
_entity_poly.type
_entity_poly.pdbx_seq_one_letter_code
_entity_poly.pdbx_strand_id
1 'polypeptide(L)'
;LNRDGWGFQYYPYYQMRIDDELFHGLACLIRLTDGEANYWETPKAGRIQVTGTGMTWLELIPDNTNRVITIKYFPDGTHDVERIHYPTPMNEKYQPSVFYVDITDGIEYDQDGIAVYIDKYLDVIFTPEGDIKIDDRDELDTAFKMGDISKEQYDTALIEGDKILEELCTDI
;
A
#
# COMPACT_ATOMS: atom_id res chain seq x y z
N LEU A 1 3.23 0.68 -11.21
CA LEU A 1 3.21 1.97 -10.49
C LEU A 1 3.03 3.09 -11.49
N ASN A 2 1.88 3.75 -11.50
CA ASN A 2 1.78 5.01 -12.23
C ASN A 2 2.48 6.12 -11.42
N ARG A 3 3.81 6.07 -11.38
CA ARG A 3 4.63 7.06 -10.68
C ARG A 3 4.49 8.47 -11.25
N ASP A 4 4.00 8.58 -12.49
CA ASP A 4 3.85 9.88 -13.18
C ASP A 4 2.78 10.76 -12.53
N GLY A 5 1.69 10.15 -12.03
CA GLY A 5 0.59 10.87 -11.38
C GLY A 5 0.95 11.49 -10.03
N TRP A 6 1.93 10.93 -9.32
CA TRP A 6 2.34 11.37 -7.98
C TRP A 6 3.70 12.05 -7.93
N GLY A 7 4.38 12.21 -9.07
CA GLY A 7 5.74 12.76 -9.14
C GLY A 7 6.83 11.83 -8.56
N PHE A 8 6.51 10.57 -8.32
CA PHE A 8 7.45 9.59 -7.75
C PHE A 8 8.55 9.14 -8.72
N GLN A 9 8.45 9.45 -9.97
CA GLN A 9 9.46 9.15 -11.00
C GLN A 9 10.85 9.73 -10.69
N TYR A 10 10.93 10.72 -9.84
CA TYR A 10 12.19 11.37 -9.46
C TYR A 10 12.81 10.79 -8.20
N TYR A 11 12.10 9.91 -7.46
CA TYR A 11 12.61 9.32 -6.24
C TYR A 11 13.46 8.08 -6.51
N PRO A 12 14.48 7.81 -5.68
CA PRO A 12 15.19 6.55 -5.72
C PRO A 12 14.23 5.37 -5.64
N TYR A 13 14.33 4.49 -6.60
CA TYR A 13 13.49 3.31 -6.75
C TYR A 13 14.35 2.07 -6.97
N TYR A 14 14.04 1.00 -6.25
CA TYR A 14 14.68 -0.30 -6.36
C TYR A 14 13.62 -1.38 -6.49
N GLN A 15 13.86 -2.34 -7.36
CA GLN A 15 12.98 -3.48 -7.58
C GLN A 15 13.80 -4.74 -7.54
N MET A 16 13.30 -5.77 -6.84
CA MET A 16 13.89 -7.08 -6.82
C MET A 16 12.84 -8.18 -6.77
N ARG A 17 13.15 -9.30 -7.40
CA ARG A 17 12.37 -10.52 -7.25
C ARG A 17 12.74 -11.21 -5.96
N ILE A 18 11.74 -11.62 -5.17
CA ILE A 18 11.89 -12.48 -4.01
C ILE A 18 11.15 -13.78 -4.30
N ASP A 19 11.81 -14.89 -4.00
CA ASP A 19 11.28 -16.24 -4.20
C ASP A 19 11.82 -17.14 -3.09
N ASP A 20 11.17 -17.07 -1.92
CA ASP A 20 11.55 -17.82 -0.74
C ASP A 20 10.32 -18.47 -0.07
N GLU A 21 10.50 -19.07 1.10
CA GLU A 21 9.44 -19.77 1.83
C GLU A 21 8.31 -18.83 2.34
N LEU A 22 8.58 -17.53 2.47
CA LEU A 22 7.66 -16.57 3.04
C LEU A 22 6.98 -15.69 2.00
N PHE A 23 7.66 -15.45 0.86
CA PHE A 23 7.16 -14.54 -0.15
C PHE A 23 7.62 -14.93 -1.56
N HIS A 24 6.68 -14.96 -2.50
CA HIS A 24 6.91 -15.13 -3.93
C HIS A 24 6.35 -13.90 -4.65
N GLY A 25 7.19 -13.06 -5.23
CA GLY A 25 6.73 -11.84 -5.88
C GLY A 25 7.83 -10.81 -6.10
N LEU A 26 7.41 -9.58 -6.38
CA LEU A 26 8.31 -8.43 -6.46
C LEU A 26 8.26 -7.62 -5.16
N ALA A 27 9.42 -7.17 -4.72
CA ALA A 27 9.56 -6.15 -3.69
C ALA A 27 10.16 -4.90 -4.32
N CYS A 28 9.50 -3.76 -4.13
CA CYS A 28 9.90 -2.48 -4.66
C CYS A 28 10.09 -1.49 -3.52
N LEU A 29 11.16 -0.74 -3.54
CA LEU A 29 11.46 0.24 -2.51
C LEU A 29 11.51 1.63 -3.11
N ILE A 30 10.75 2.56 -2.53
CA ILE A 30 10.73 3.97 -2.89
C ILE A 30 11.20 4.76 -1.66
N ARG A 31 12.19 5.63 -1.84
CA ARG A 31 12.61 6.54 -0.79
C ARG A 31 12.23 7.97 -1.15
N LEU A 32 11.39 8.59 -0.33
CA LEU A 32 10.97 9.97 -0.51
C LEU A 32 12.09 10.89 -0.02
N THR A 33 12.80 11.50 -0.97
CA THR A 33 13.96 12.37 -0.68
C THR A 33 13.57 13.82 -0.42
N ASP A 34 12.39 14.21 -0.87
CA ASP A 34 11.79 15.53 -0.65
C ASP A 34 10.27 15.42 -0.64
N GLY A 35 9.58 16.52 -0.45
CA GLY A 35 8.12 16.61 -0.46
C GLY A 35 7.53 17.05 0.89
N GLU A 36 6.33 17.59 0.81
CA GLU A 36 5.58 18.02 2.00
C GLU A 36 5.04 16.81 2.76
N ALA A 37 5.00 16.93 4.08
CA ALA A 37 4.43 15.90 4.93
C ALA A 37 2.92 15.97 4.90
N ASN A 38 2.27 14.87 4.49
CA ASN A 38 0.83 14.70 4.61
C ASN A 38 0.50 13.73 5.74
N TYR A 39 -0.64 13.98 6.37
CA TYR A 39 -1.08 13.25 7.55
C TYR A 39 -2.52 12.82 7.40
N TRP A 40 -2.83 11.64 7.94
CA TRP A 40 -4.19 11.16 8.13
C TRP A 40 -4.53 11.15 9.61
N GLU A 41 -5.80 11.38 9.94
CA GLU A 41 -6.34 11.22 11.28
C GLU A 41 -7.08 9.89 11.36
N THR A 42 -6.70 9.05 12.31
CA THR A 42 -7.30 7.73 12.53
C THR A 42 -7.80 7.59 13.96
N PRO A 43 -8.84 6.78 14.21
CA PRO A 43 -9.44 6.65 15.55
C PRO A 43 -8.49 6.09 16.62
N LYS A 44 -7.62 5.13 16.26
CA LYS A 44 -6.74 4.44 17.21
C LYS A 44 -5.30 4.95 17.15
N ALA A 45 -4.73 5.06 15.94
CA ALA A 45 -3.37 5.53 15.76
C ALA A 45 -3.24 7.07 15.89
N GLY A 46 -4.37 7.80 15.82
CA GLY A 46 -4.37 9.26 15.84
C GLY A 46 -3.83 9.83 14.54
N ARG A 47 -2.97 10.84 14.62
CA ARG A 47 -2.39 11.50 13.45
C ARG A 47 -1.16 10.75 12.97
N ILE A 48 -1.24 10.15 11.78
CA ILE A 48 -0.16 9.38 11.17
C ILE A 48 0.38 10.07 9.91
N GLN A 49 1.69 10.05 9.72
CA GLN A 49 2.32 10.57 8.51
C GLN A 49 2.24 9.51 7.40
N VAL A 50 1.75 9.90 6.23
CA VAL A 50 1.56 9.02 5.07
C VAL A 50 2.49 9.35 3.90
N THR A 51 2.92 10.60 3.77
CA THR A 51 3.97 11.03 2.84
C THR A 51 4.89 12.06 3.50
N GLY A 52 6.04 12.30 2.91
CA GLY A 52 6.97 13.35 3.31
C GLY A 52 8.42 12.92 3.24
N THR A 53 9.29 13.90 3.31
CA THR A 53 10.74 13.71 3.23
C THR A 53 11.25 12.70 4.25
N GLY A 54 12.06 11.73 3.80
CA GLY A 54 12.70 10.72 4.63
C GLY A 54 11.89 9.44 4.81
N MET A 55 10.60 9.43 4.44
CA MET A 55 9.80 8.21 4.45
C MET A 55 10.32 7.21 3.43
N THR A 56 10.12 5.95 3.73
CA THR A 56 10.39 4.82 2.83
C THR A 56 9.10 4.04 2.62
N TRP A 57 8.77 3.76 1.37
CA TRP A 57 7.66 2.89 1.00
C TRP A 57 8.21 1.58 0.45
N LEU A 58 7.76 0.49 1.03
CA LEU A 58 8.01 -0.86 0.55
C LEU A 58 6.72 -1.37 -0.09
N GLU A 59 6.76 -1.62 -1.39
CA GLU A 59 5.67 -2.23 -2.12
C GLU A 59 5.97 -3.70 -2.33
N LEU A 60 5.04 -4.54 -1.93
CA LEU A 60 5.07 -5.97 -2.14
C LEU A 60 3.99 -6.34 -3.16
N ILE A 61 4.39 -7.01 -4.21
CA ILE A 61 3.53 -7.46 -5.30
C ILE A 61 3.57 -8.99 -5.34
N PRO A 62 2.68 -9.66 -4.59
CA PRO A 62 2.67 -11.12 -4.55
C PRO A 62 2.25 -11.72 -5.88
N ASP A 63 2.87 -12.82 -6.27
CA ASP A 63 2.49 -13.56 -7.47
C ASP A 63 1.06 -14.10 -7.39
N ASN A 64 0.40 -14.15 -8.53
CA ASN A 64 -0.96 -14.69 -8.67
C ASN A 64 -2.01 -14.02 -7.78
N THR A 65 -1.80 -12.76 -7.43
CA THR A 65 -2.78 -11.93 -6.74
C THR A 65 -3.07 -10.67 -7.54
N ASN A 66 -4.21 -10.04 -7.26
CA ASN A 66 -4.59 -8.73 -7.79
C ASN A 66 -4.37 -7.64 -6.72
N ARG A 67 -3.25 -7.70 -6.02
CA ARG A 67 -2.93 -6.81 -4.91
C ARG A 67 -1.53 -6.22 -5.03
N VAL A 68 -1.41 -4.97 -4.65
CA VAL A 68 -0.12 -4.34 -4.30
C VAL A 68 -0.21 -3.89 -2.85
N ILE A 69 0.72 -4.32 -2.02
CA ILE A 69 0.74 -3.99 -0.59
C ILE A 69 1.84 -2.96 -0.38
N THR A 70 1.47 -1.72 -0.09
CA THR A 70 2.41 -0.65 0.23
C THR A 70 2.52 -0.47 1.73
N ILE A 71 3.69 -0.74 2.28
CA ILE A 71 4.04 -0.49 3.68
C ILE A 71 4.78 0.83 3.75
N LYS A 72 4.19 1.82 4.40
CA LYS A 72 4.80 3.15 4.57
C LYS A 72 5.50 3.21 5.92
N TYR A 73 6.79 3.52 5.91
CA TYR A 73 7.62 3.62 7.11
C TYR A 73 7.88 5.06 7.47
N PHE A 74 7.84 5.35 8.76
CA PHE A 74 8.24 6.66 9.27
C PHE A 74 9.67 7.03 8.85
N PRO A 75 9.97 8.33 8.72
CA PRO A 75 11.34 8.77 8.55
C PRO A 75 12.22 8.30 9.70
N ASP A 76 13.48 7.96 9.40
CA ASP A 76 14.47 7.54 10.40
C ASP A 76 14.53 8.54 11.57
N GLY A 77 14.31 8.05 12.80
CA GLY A 77 14.48 8.82 14.04
C GLY A 77 13.37 9.86 14.33
N THR A 78 12.27 9.87 13.59
CA THR A 78 11.16 10.83 13.78
C THR A 78 9.92 10.23 14.42
N HIS A 79 9.88 8.92 14.66
CA HIS A 79 8.76 8.24 15.28
C HIS A 79 8.80 8.39 16.81
N ASP A 80 7.64 8.56 17.40
CA ASP A 80 7.46 8.58 18.84
C ASP A 80 7.43 7.15 19.37
N VAL A 81 8.51 6.70 19.98
CA VAL A 81 8.69 5.32 20.47
C VAL A 81 7.65 4.93 21.52
N GLU A 82 7.03 5.90 22.18
CA GLU A 82 6.01 5.64 23.22
C GLU A 82 4.68 5.12 22.62
N ARG A 83 4.43 5.31 21.34
CA ARG A 83 3.18 4.94 20.68
C ARG A 83 3.14 3.51 20.14
N ILE A 84 4.28 2.84 19.98
CA ILE A 84 4.32 1.57 19.28
C ILE A 84 4.90 0.48 20.19
N HIS A 85 4.01 -0.22 20.90
CA HIS A 85 4.34 -1.44 21.59
C HIS A 85 4.20 -2.64 20.63
N TYR A 86 5.23 -2.86 19.78
CA TYR A 86 5.31 -4.08 19.00
C TYR A 86 6.10 -5.16 19.74
N PRO A 87 5.54 -6.36 19.90
CA PRO A 87 6.28 -7.50 20.46
C PRO A 87 7.24 -8.16 19.43
N THR A 88 7.46 -7.55 18.26
CA THR A 88 8.33 -8.12 17.23
C THR A 88 9.70 -7.45 17.21
N PRO A 89 10.77 -8.19 16.88
CA PRO A 89 12.13 -7.66 16.75
C PRO A 89 12.33 -6.85 15.47
N MET A 90 11.33 -6.10 15.02
CA MET A 90 11.53 -5.13 13.97
C MET A 90 12.51 -4.09 14.49
N ASN A 91 13.55 -3.90 13.71
CA ASN A 91 14.59 -2.92 13.98
C ASN A 91 13.92 -1.56 14.28
N GLU A 92 14.20 -0.99 15.44
CA GLU A 92 13.66 0.31 15.91
C GLU A 92 13.77 1.44 14.86
N LYS A 93 14.59 1.22 13.85
CA LYS A 93 14.85 2.14 12.75
C LYS A 93 13.71 2.19 11.69
N TYR A 94 12.98 1.09 11.49
CA TYR A 94 11.97 0.99 10.45
C TYR A 94 10.63 0.57 11.06
N GLN A 95 9.82 1.56 11.41
CA GLN A 95 8.49 1.30 11.96
C GLN A 95 7.43 1.69 10.92
N PRO A 96 6.49 0.77 10.60
CA PRO A 96 5.41 1.08 9.68
C PRO A 96 4.46 2.11 10.29
N SER A 97 4.05 3.07 9.48
CA SER A 97 3.01 4.03 9.83
C SER A 97 1.63 3.54 9.39
N VAL A 98 1.57 2.95 8.20
CA VAL A 98 0.34 2.47 7.59
C VAL A 98 0.64 1.41 6.54
N PHE A 99 -0.31 0.49 6.39
CA PHE A 99 -0.38 -0.49 5.32
C PHE A 99 -1.50 -0.08 4.37
N TYR A 100 -1.20 -0.08 3.10
CA TYR A 100 -2.11 0.30 2.03
C TYR A 100 -2.16 -0.85 1.03
N VAL A 101 -3.33 -1.36 0.74
CA VAL A 101 -3.51 -2.48 -0.19
C VAL A 101 -4.36 -2.00 -1.36
N ASP A 102 -3.69 -1.72 -2.47
CA ASP A 102 -4.32 -1.42 -3.75
C ASP A 102 -4.87 -2.72 -4.37
N ILE A 103 -6.12 -2.72 -4.80
CA ILE A 103 -6.71 -3.79 -5.59
C ILE A 103 -6.50 -3.46 -7.07
N THR A 104 -5.84 -4.37 -7.80
CA THR A 104 -5.34 -4.10 -9.15
C THR A 104 -5.95 -5.03 -10.20
N ASP A 105 -5.79 -4.68 -11.47
CA ASP A 105 -6.16 -5.53 -12.62
C ASP A 105 -4.95 -6.30 -13.21
N GLY A 106 -4.05 -6.69 -12.31
CA GLY A 106 -2.81 -7.39 -12.68
C GLY A 106 -1.64 -6.44 -12.87
N ILE A 107 -0.52 -7.00 -13.26
CA ILE A 107 0.75 -6.30 -13.37
C ILE A 107 1.30 -6.49 -14.77
N GLU A 108 1.71 -5.41 -15.37
CA GLU A 108 2.46 -5.36 -16.62
C GLU A 108 3.88 -4.89 -16.35
N TYR A 109 4.76 -5.06 -17.32
CA TYR A 109 6.13 -4.57 -17.25
C TYR A 109 6.38 -3.59 -18.41
N ASP A 110 6.94 -2.45 -18.09
CA ASP A 110 7.36 -1.50 -19.11
C ASP A 110 8.62 -1.99 -19.87
N GLN A 111 9.09 -1.18 -20.83
CA GLN A 111 10.26 -1.50 -21.65
C GLN A 111 11.57 -1.63 -20.86
N ASP A 112 11.63 -1.09 -19.65
CA ASP A 112 12.79 -1.14 -18.75
C ASP A 112 12.65 -2.27 -17.71
N GLY A 113 11.57 -3.06 -17.79
CA GLY A 113 11.26 -4.16 -16.87
C GLY A 113 10.73 -3.68 -15.53
N ILE A 114 10.22 -2.46 -15.45
CA ILE A 114 9.61 -1.92 -14.24
C ILE A 114 8.15 -2.36 -14.17
N ALA A 115 7.73 -2.84 -13.01
CA ALA A 115 6.35 -3.25 -12.79
C ALA A 115 5.40 -2.03 -12.85
N VAL A 116 4.33 -2.20 -13.61
CA VAL A 116 3.22 -1.24 -13.75
C VAL A 116 1.93 -1.97 -13.43
N TYR A 117 1.12 -1.43 -12.55
CA TYR A 117 -0.20 -1.96 -12.26
C TYR A 117 -1.30 -0.95 -12.53
N ILE A 118 -2.49 -1.46 -12.82
CA ILE A 118 -3.70 -0.65 -13.01
C ILE A 118 -4.52 -0.78 -11.74
N ASP A 119 -4.67 0.33 -11.05
CA ASP A 119 -5.50 0.47 -9.87
C ASP A 119 -6.99 0.29 -10.24
N LYS A 120 -7.75 -0.40 -9.39
CA LYS A 120 -9.20 -0.65 -9.55
C LYS A 120 -10.08 0.19 -8.62
N TYR A 121 -9.57 1.32 -8.16
CA TYR A 121 -10.32 2.29 -7.35
C TYR A 121 -10.67 1.84 -5.92
N LEU A 122 -10.45 0.62 -5.50
CA LEU A 122 -10.80 0.17 -4.17
C LEU A 122 -9.55 -0.21 -3.39
N ASP A 123 -9.37 0.43 -2.23
CA ASP A 123 -8.22 0.20 -1.38
C ASP A 123 -8.63 -0.26 0.00
N VAL A 124 -7.80 -1.09 0.62
CA VAL A 124 -7.90 -1.44 2.04
C VAL A 124 -6.70 -0.87 2.77
N ILE A 125 -6.98 0.00 3.74
CA ILE A 125 -5.96 0.68 4.53
C ILE A 125 -6.06 0.20 5.96
N PHE A 126 -4.93 -0.12 6.58
CA PHE A 126 -4.90 -0.46 7.99
C PHE A 126 -3.64 0.03 8.68
N THR A 127 -3.75 0.22 9.99
CA THR A 127 -2.63 0.68 10.82
C THR A 127 -2.19 -0.43 11.77
N PRO A 128 -0.95 -0.35 12.24
CA PRO A 128 -0.47 -1.25 13.29
C PRO A 128 -1.34 -1.25 14.55
N GLU A 129 -1.99 -0.15 14.87
CA GLU A 129 -2.87 0.00 16.03
C GLU A 129 -4.26 -0.63 15.81
N GLY A 130 -4.52 -1.13 14.58
CA GLY A 130 -5.73 -1.87 14.24
C GLY A 130 -6.87 -0.97 13.75
N ASP A 131 -6.59 0.22 13.23
CA ASP A 131 -7.54 0.93 12.38
C ASP A 131 -7.63 0.20 11.04
N ILE A 132 -8.85 0.05 10.52
CA ILE A 132 -9.10 -0.54 9.20
C ILE A 132 -10.10 0.36 8.48
N LYS A 133 -9.83 0.66 7.20
CA LYS A 133 -10.69 1.48 6.34
C LYS A 133 -10.71 0.88 4.94
N ILE A 134 -11.88 0.83 4.32
CA ILE A 134 -12.01 0.71 2.86
C ILE A 134 -12.06 2.13 2.31
N ASP A 135 -11.19 2.44 1.34
CA ASP A 135 -11.14 3.74 0.67
C ASP A 135 -11.61 3.64 -0.78
N ASP A 136 -11.97 4.78 -1.34
CA ASP A 136 -12.32 5.00 -2.74
C ASP A 136 -13.49 4.14 -3.29
N ARG A 137 -14.34 3.61 -2.39
CA ARG A 137 -15.54 2.88 -2.76
C ARG A 137 -16.49 3.69 -3.64
N ASP A 138 -16.60 4.98 -3.41
CA ASP A 138 -17.42 5.89 -4.21
C ASP A 138 -16.82 6.15 -5.60
N GLU A 139 -15.51 6.09 -5.74
CA GLU A 139 -14.83 6.15 -7.04
C GLU A 139 -15.09 4.87 -7.84
N LEU A 140 -14.98 3.70 -7.21
CA LEU A 140 -15.34 2.42 -7.82
C LEU A 140 -16.80 2.41 -8.30
N ASP A 141 -17.73 2.85 -7.44
CA ASP A 141 -19.16 2.95 -7.77
C ASP A 141 -19.42 3.91 -8.95
N THR A 142 -18.67 5.00 -9.01
CA THR A 142 -18.77 5.99 -10.08
C THR A 142 -18.22 5.45 -11.39
N ALA A 143 -17.05 4.82 -11.39
CA ALA A 143 -16.44 4.21 -12.56
C ALA A 143 -17.38 3.14 -13.18
N PHE A 144 -18.02 2.32 -12.33
CA PHE A 144 -19.00 1.36 -12.80
C PHE A 144 -20.25 2.01 -13.43
N LYS A 145 -20.80 3.04 -12.80
CA LYS A 145 -21.97 3.79 -13.33
C LYS A 145 -21.67 4.49 -14.66
N MET A 146 -20.46 4.97 -14.84
CA MET A 146 -20.02 5.62 -16.08
C MET A 146 -19.68 4.61 -17.18
N GLY A 147 -19.51 3.34 -16.85
CA GLY A 147 -19.14 2.28 -17.78
C GLY A 147 -17.64 2.21 -18.07
N ASP A 148 -16.81 2.83 -17.21
CA ASP A 148 -15.35 2.80 -17.31
C ASP A 148 -14.80 1.44 -16.92
N ILE A 149 -15.52 0.72 -16.06
CA ILE A 149 -15.23 -0.67 -15.67
C ILE A 149 -16.45 -1.57 -15.93
N SER A 150 -16.19 -2.84 -16.24
CA SER A 150 -17.22 -3.86 -16.41
C SER A 150 -17.80 -4.30 -15.06
N LYS A 151 -18.96 -4.97 -15.11
CA LYS A 151 -19.55 -5.58 -13.91
C LYS A 151 -18.62 -6.63 -13.29
N GLU A 152 -17.91 -7.39 -14.10
CA GLU A 152 -16.96 -8.39 -13.63
C GLU A 152 -15.80 -7.75 -12.87
N GLN A 153 -15.24 -6.66 -13.39
CA GLN A 153 -14.18 -5.91 -12.70
C GLN A 153 -14.67 -5.31 -11.39
N TYR A 154 -15.88 -4.73 -11.40
CA TYR A 154 -16.51 -4.19 -10.19
C TYR A 154 -16.73 -5.27 -9.12
N ASP A 155 -17.36 -6.41 -9.49
CA ASP A 155 -17.60 -7.51 -8.54
C ASP A 155 -16.29 -8.11 -8.02
N THR A 156 -15.28 -8.23 -8.87
CA THR A 156 -13.95 -8.76 -8.47
C THR A 156 -13.27 -7.84 -7.46
N ALA A 157 -13.34 -6.53 -7.64
CA ALA A 157 -12.77 -5.57 -6.68
C ALA A 157 -13.44 -5.71 -5.30
N LEU A 158 -14.76 -5.85 -5.25
CA LEU A 158 -15.49 -6.03 -4.00
C LEU A 158 -15.13 -7.34 -3.29
N ILE A 159 -15.10 -8.45 -4.03
CA ILE A 159 -14.76 -9.77 -3.48
C ILE A 159 -13.33 -9.74 -2.92
N GLU A 160 -12.39 -9.09 -3.61
CA GLU A 160 -11.02 -9.00 -3.14
C GLU A 160 -10.90 -8.11 -1.90
N GLY A 161 -11.63 -6.99 -1.84
CA GLY A 161 -11.70 -6.14 -0.65
C GLY A 161 -12.24 -6.89 0.58
N ASP A 162 -13.34 -7.62 0.41
CA ASP A 162 -13.92 -8.44 1.49
C ASP A 162 -12.95 -9.52 1.98
N LYS A 163 -12.22 -10.16 1.07
CA LYS A 163 -11.21 -11.17 1.37
C LYS A 163 -10.04 -10.61 2.20
N ILE A 164 -9.56 -9.42 1.84
CA ILE A 164 -8.51 -8.74 2.62
C ILE A 164 -9.01 -8.45 4.04
N LEU A 165 -10.26 -7.98 4.18
CA LEU A 165 -10.85 -7.72 5.50
C LEU A 165 -10.98 -9.00 6.34
N GLU A 166 -11.39 -10.13 5.74
CA GLU A 166 -11.47 -11.42 6.41
C GLU A 166 -10.09 -11.89 6.88
N GLU A 167 -9.07 -11.77 6.05
CA GLU A 167 -7.67 -12.10 6.37
C GLU A 167 -7.19 -11.27 7.57
N LEU A 168 -7.42 -9.95 7.56
CA LEU A 168 -7.04 -9.06 8.67
C LEU A 168 -7.78 -9.37 9.98
N CYS A 169 -9.02 -9.87 9.91
CA CYS A 169 -9.80 -10.21 11.10
C CYS A 169 -9.46 -11.59 11.71
N THR A 170 -8.82 -12.48 10.95
CA THR A 170 -8.50 -13.84 11.39
C THR A 170 -7.14 -13.96 12.08
N ASP A 171 -6.26 -12.98 11.89
CA ASP A 171 -4.90 -12.96 12.44
C ASP A 171 -4.76 -12.10 13.73
N ILE A 172 -5.90 -11.73 14.37
CA ILE A 172 -5.93 -10.96 15.62
C ILE A 172 -6.27 -11.84 16.81
#